data_d0952409c6fb912bb28732335052f94d
#
_entry.id   d0952409c6fb912bb28732335052f94d
#
_cell.length_a   1.000
_cell.length_b   1.000
_cell.length_c   1.000
_cell.angle_alpha   90.00
_cell.angle_beta   90.00
_cell.angle_gamma   90.00
#
_symmetry.space_group_name_H-M   'P 1'
#
loop_
_entity.id
_entity.type
_entity.pdbx_description
1 polymer ?
#
loop_
_entity_poly.entity_id
_entity_poly.type
_entity_poly.pdbx_seq_one_letter_code
_entity_poly.pdbx_strand_id
1 'polypeptide(L)'
;DLIVALEAHQGKRYHLGLGREPIAKTTLATANQSRDYRIFEEFAFYMMKEACEKRTSNILDIPGRKYAFDSTTIPLCLATFPWAKFRKKKGGVKAHVLYDVEAQVPTFYTVTTASKHDSTEMSSIYYEPNAYYIFDRAYDSFKELYKIHLTDSFYVVRAKTNLKYKIVKWKRR
;
A
#
# COMPACT_ATOMS: atom_id res chain seq x y z
N ASP A 1 -19.05 11.83 6.54
CA ASP A 1 -19.83 10.61 6.81
C ASP A 1 -20.52 10.16 5.51
N LEU A 2 -20.38 8.90 5.11
CA LEU A 2 -20.91 8.35 3.85
C LEU A 2 -22.43 8.50 3.76
N ILE A 3 -23.16 8.27 4.87
CA ILE A 3 -24.61 8.41 4.90
C ILE A 3 -25.03 9.84 4.58
N VAL A 4 -24.40 10.83 5.19
CA VAL A 4 -24.66 12.25 4.92
C VAL A 4 -24.37 12.60 3.45
N ALA A 5 -23.31 12.06 2.87
CA ALA A 5 -23.00 12.26 1.45
C ALA A 5 -24.07 11.62 0.54
N LEU A 6 -24.57 10.43 0.87
CA LEU A 6 -25.63 9.76 0.13
C LEU A 6 -26.98 10.52 0.24
N GLU A 7 -27.26 11.12 1.39
CA GLU A 7 -28.45 11.97 1.59
C GLU A 7 -28.35 13.28 0.81
N ALA A 8 -27.19 13.93 0.84
CA ALA A 8 -26.93 15.15 0.07
C ALA A 8 -27.07 14.95 -1.45
N HIS A 9 -26.86 13.73 -1.93
CA HIS A 9 -26.93 13.37 -3.36
C HIS A 9 -28.09 12.43 -3.70
N GLN A 10 -29.25 12.57 -3.05
CA GLN A 10 -30.41 11.70 -3.25
C GLN A 10 -30.80 11.52 -4.72
N GLY A 11 -30.79 12.59 -5.51
CA GLY A 11 -31.14 12.54 -6.93
C GLY A 11 -30.19 11.70 -7.80
N LYS A 12 -29.02 11.35 -7.30
CA LYS A 12 -28.01 10.54 -8.01
C LYS A 12 -27.94 9.10 -7.53
N ARG A 13 -28.64 8.75 -6.46
CA ARG A 13 -28.55 7.39 -5.86
C ARG A 13 -29.00 6.27 -6.79
N TYR A 14 -29.93 6.54 -7.69
CA TYR A 14 -30.40 5.54 -8.64
C TYR A 14 -29.28 5.06 -9.59
N HIS A 15 -28.30 5.92 -9.92
CA HIS A 15 -27.13 5.53 -10.71
C HIS A 15 -26.22 4.52 -9.98
N LEU A 16 -26.34 4.45 -8.67
CA LEU A 16 -25.65 3.48 -7.83
C LEU A 16 -26.49 2.22 -7.55
N GLY A 17 -27.65 2.07 -8.21
CA GLY A 17 -28.59 0.99 -7.93
C GLY A 17 -29.28 1.09 -6.58
N LEU A 18 -29.23 2.25 -5.92
CA LEU A 18 -29.82 2.47 -4.62
C LEU A 18 -31.25 3.01 -4.77
N GLY A 19 -32.17 2.51 -3.93
CA GLY A 19 -33.55 2.98 -3.87
C GLY A 19 -33.67 4.43 -3.40
N ARG A 20 -34.91 4.97 -3.43
CA ARG A 20 -35.22 6.33 -2.97
C ARG A 20 -35.24 6.46 -1.46
N GLU A 21 -35.48 5.36 -0.75
CA GLU A 21 -35.59 5.35 0.72
C GLU A 21 -34.23 5.68 1.38
N PRO A 22 -34.24 6.39 2.51
CA PRO A 22 -33.04 6.67 3.28
C PRO A 22 -32.32 5.39 3.71
N ILE A 23 -30.99 5.39 3.62
CA ILE A 23 -30.18 4.26 4.04
C ILE A 23 -29.79 4.45 5.52
N ALA A 24 -30.26 3.57 6.38
CA ALA A 24 -29.90 3.63 7.79
C ALA A 24 -28.43 3.27 8.03
N LYS A 25 -27.80 3.89 9.02
CA LYS A 25 -26.42 3.56 9.45
C LYS A 25 -26.24 2.09 9.79
N THR A 26 -27.26 1.50 10.42
CA THR A 26 -27.29 0.08 10.78
C THR A 26 -27.26 -0.83 9.55
N THR A 27 -27.96 -0.49 8.49
CA THR A 27 -27.96 -1.24 7.23
C THR A 27 -26.55 -1.27 6.62
N LEU A 28 -25.86 -0.12 6.58
CA LEU A 28 -24.49 -0.06 6.08
C LEU A 28 -23.51 -0.82 6.98
N ALA A 29 -23.65 -0.68 8.30
CA ALA A 29 -22.81 -1.40 9.27
C ALA A 29 -22.97 -2.91 9.15
N THR A 30 -24.20 -3.40 9.07
CA THR A 30 -24.50 -4.83 8.88
C THR A 30 -23.98 -5.34 7.54
N ALA A 31 -24.14 -4.57 6.47
CA ALA A 31 -23.59 -4.93 5.16
C ALA A 31 -22.05 -5.06 5.18
N ASN A 32 -21.35 -4.12 5.83
CA ASN A 32 -19.90 -4.19 5.99
C ASN A 32 -19.43 -5.36 6.88
N GLN A 33 -20.22 -5.73 7.86
CA GLN A 33 -19.92 -6.85 8.76
C GLN A 33 -20.16 -8.22 8.10
N SER A 34 -21.21 -8.34 7.29
CA SER A 34 -21.65 -9.62 6.72
C SER A 34 -21.03 -9.92 5.35
N ARG A 35 -20.61 -8.92 4.61
CA ARG A 35 -20.01 -9.11 3.29
C ARG A 35 -18.54 -9.45 3.38
N ASP A 36 -18.08 -10.30 2.47
CA ASP A 36 -16.67 -10.66 2.36
C ASP A 36 -15.85 -9.43 1.93
N TYR A 37 -14.78 -9.13 2.66
CA TYR A 37 -13.88 -8.00 2.36
C TYR A 37 -13.20 -8.15 1.00
N ARG A 38 -13.08 -9.39 0.47
CA ARG A 38 -12.49 -9.66 -0.83
C ARG A 38 -13.19 -8.96 -1.98
N ILE A 39 -14.47 -8.63 -1.84
CA ILE A 39 -15.19 -7.81 -2.83
C ILE A 39 -14.48 -6.46 -3.03
N PHE A 40 -14.05 -5.82 -1.95
CA PHE A 40 -13.33 -4.54 -2.01
C PHE A 40 -11.87 -4.72 -2.44
N GLU A 41 -11.23 -5.80 -2.00
CA GLU A 41 -9.86 -6.12 -2.36
C GLU A 41 -9.72 -6.39 -3.86
N GLU A 42 -10.54 -7.26 -4.42
CA GLU A 42 -10.56 -7.58 -5.85
C GLU A 42 -10.91 -6.35 -6.70
N PHE A 43 -11.87 -5.56 -6.27
CA PHE A 43 -12.22 -4.31 -6.94
C PHE A 43 -11.06 -3.30 -6.91
N ALA A 44 -10.34 -3.19 -5.79
CA ALA A 44 -9.18 -2.32 -5.69
C ALA A 44 -8.06 -2.75 -6.66
N PHE A 45 -7.74 -4.05 -6.73
CA PHE A 45 -6.75 -4.57 -7.69
C PHE A 45 -7.19 -4.37 -9.14
N TYR A 46 -8.49 -4.58 -9.44
CA TYR A 46 -9.02 -4.27 -10.76
C TYR A 46 -8.82 -2.79 -11.13
N MET A 47 -9.19 -1.87 -10.24
CA MET A 47 -9.03 -0.42 -10.47
C MET A 47 -7.57 0.00 -10.59
N MET A 48 -6.66 -0.59 -9.81
CA MET A 48 -5.22 -0.34 -9.92
C MET A 48 -4.69 -0.74 -11.30
N LYS A 49 -5.08 -1.93 -11.79
CA LYS A 49 -4.71 -2.41 -13.12
C LYS A 49 -5.20 -1.46 -14.21
N GLU A 50 -6.48 -1.11 -14.22
CA GLU A 50 -7.07 -0.17 -15.16
C GLU A 50 -6.37 1.21 -15.15
N ALA A 51 -6.01 1.71 -13.97
CA ALA A 51 -5.31 2.98 -13.83
C ALA A 51 -3.88 2.90 -14.38
N CYS A 52 -3.15 1.82 -14.12
CA CYS A 52 -1.81 1.60 -14.65
C CYS A 52 -1.79 1.52 -16.18
N GLU A 53 -2.77 0.84 -16.78
CA GLU A 53 -2.88 0.68 -18.24
C GLU A 53 -3.19 2.01 -18.96
N LYS A 54 -3.93 2.90 -18.33
CA LYS A 54 -4.36 4.19 -18.92
C LYS A 54 -3.35 5.33 -18.73
N ARG A 55 -2.37 5.16 -17.87
CA ARG A 55 -1.45 6.25 -17.51
C ARG A 55 -0.04 5.95 -18.02
N THR A 56 0.36 6.70 -19.04
CA THR A 56 1.73 6.73 -19.57
C THR A 56 2.32 8.12 -19.31
N SER A 57 3.05 8.30 -18.22
CA SER A 57 3.80 9.53 -17.97
C SER A 57 5.24 9.18 -17.61
N ASN A 58 6.19 9.71 -18.36
CA ASN A 58 7.61 9.68 -18.00
C ASN A 58 7.95 10.94 -17.18
N ILE A 59 7.70 10.89 -15.88
CA ILE A 59 8.04 11.99 -14.96
C ILE A 59 9.55 12.07 -14.78
N LEU A 60 10.22 10.94 -14.78
CA LEU A 60 11.67 10.85 -14.66
C LEU A 60 12.23 10.27 -15.96
N ASP A 61 13.18 10.99 -16.56
CA ASP A 61 13.90 10.55 -17.78
C ASP A 61 14.93 9.44 -17.43
N ILE A 62 14.45 8.36 -16.87
CA ILE A 62 15.22 7.16 -16.49
C ILE A 62 14.47 5.95 -17.05
N PRO A 63 15.11 5.09 -17.85
CA PRO A 63 14.47 3.89 -18.38
C PRO A 63 14.09 2.91 -17.26
N GLY A 64 12.99 2.17 -17.45
CA GLY A 64 12.48 1.19 -16.49
C GLY A 64 11.46 1.78 -15.50
N ARG A 65 10.66 0.92 -14.89
CA ARG A 65 9.63 1.30 -13.91
C ARG A 65 10.24 1.72 -12.58
N LYS A 66 9.61 2.65 -11.90
CA LYS A 66 10.05 3.19 -10.61
C LYS A 66 8.95 2.97 -9.58
N TYR A 67 9.26 2.19 -8.57
CA TYR A 67 8.36 1.84 -7.48
C TYR A 67 8.83 2.44 -6.17
N ALA A 68 7.92 3.03 -5.42
CA ALA A 68 8.15 3.40 -4.02
C ALA A 68 7.34 2.47 -3.12
N PHE A 69 7.97 1.92 -2.08
CA PHE A 69 7.31 1.07 -1.11
C PHE A 69 7.37 1.68 0.27
N ASP A 70 6.21 1.91 0.85
CA ASP A 70 6.09 2.47 2.20
C ASP A 70 4.85 1.94 2.92
N SER A 71 4.77 2.20 4.22
CA SER A 71 3.66 1.79 5.06
C SER A 71 3.01 2.97 5.78
N THR A 72 1.69 2.90 5.88
CA THR A 72 0.90 3.83 6.68
C THR A 72 0.24 3.07 7.83
N THR A 73 0.42 3.57 9.06
CA THR A 73 -0.24 2.99 10.24
C THR A 73 -1.64 3.59 10.41
N ILE A 74 -2.63 2.72 10.46
CA ILE A 74 -4.03 3.07 10.70
C ILE A 74 -4.35 2.68 12.14
N PRO A 75 -4.61 3.65 13.04
CA PRO A 75 -4.95 3.36 14.43
C PRO A 75 -6.33 2.71 14.54
N LEU A 76 -6.43 1.70 15.38
CA LEU A 76 -7.68 0.99 15.68
C LEU A 76 -7.99 1.07 17.18
N CYS A 77 -9.30 1.10 17.50
CA CYS A 77 -9.76 1.01 18.88
C CYS A 77 -9.47 -0.40 19.42
N LEU A 78 -8.61 -0.51 20.42
CA LEU A 78 -8.18 -1.80 20.97
C LEU A 78 -9.32 -2.55 21.68
N ALA A 79 -10.31 -1.83 22.21
CA ALA A 79 -11.50 -2.45 22.83
C ALA A 79 -12.37 -3.17 21.79
N THR A 80 -12.44 -2.63 20.56
CA THR A 80 -13.19 -3.23 19.45
C THR A 80 -12.35 -4.27 18.69
N PHE A 81 -11.03 -4.04 18.58
CA PHE A 81 -10.09 -4.87 17.82
C PHE A 81 -8.91 -5.35 18.69
N PRO A 82 -9.13 -6.23 19.67
CA PRO A 82 -8.10 -6.65 20.61
C PRO A 82 -6.93 -7.40 19.95
N TRP A 83 -7.15 -8.01 18.80
CA TRP A 83 -6.14 -8.68 17.98
C TRP A 83 -5.13 -7.72 17.36
N ALA A 84 -5.52 -6.46 17.15
CA ALA A 84 -4.67 -5.44 16.51
C ALA A 84 -3.71 -4.75 17.48
N LYS A 85 -3.39 -5.36 18.61
CA LYS A 85 -2.51 -4.79 19.64
C LYS A 85 -1.13 -4.47 19.06
N PHE A 86 -0.73 -3.20 19.22
CA PHE A 86 0.54 -2.67 18.72
C PHE A 86 1.47 -2.18 19.82
N ARG A 87 0.90 -1.49 20.82
CA ARG A 87 1.60 -1.03 22.04
C ARG A 87 0.71 -1.30 23.24
N LYS A 88 1.25 -1.09 24.46
CA LYS A 88 0.50 -1.39 25.71
C LYS A 88 -0.97 -0.95 25.71
N LYS A 89 -1.29 0.21 25.12
CA LYS A 89 -2.64 0.79 25.09
C LYS A 89 -3.11 1.21 23.68
N LYS A 90 -2.45 0.77 22.60
CA LYS A 90 -2.80 1.16 21.24
C LYS A 90 -2.96 -0.05 20.34
N GLY A 91 -4.04 -0.05 19.56
CA GLY A 91 -4.26 -0.95 18.44
C GLY A 91 -3.98 -0.28 17.12
N GLY A 92 -3.64 -1.05 16.10
CA GLY A 92 -3.44 -0.56 14.75
C GLY A 92 -3.09 -1.65 13.75
N VAL A 93 -3.33 -1.33 12.50
CA VAL A 93 -2.86 -2.08 11.33
C VAL A 93 -1.94 -1.19 10.51
N LYS A 94 -1.09 -1.81 9.69
CA LYS A 94 -0.29 -1.12 8.68
C LYS A 94 -0.79 -1.53 7.30
N ALA A 95 -1.03 -0.56 6.45
CA ALA A 95 -1.17 -0.75 5.03
C ALA A 95 0.20 -0.49 4.38
N HIS A 96 0.79 -1.53 3.78
CA HIS A 96 2.03 -1.43 3.00
C HIS A 96 1.65 -1.31 1.53
N VAL A 97 2.19 -0.34 0.84
CA VAL A 97 1.79 -0.01 -0.53
C VAL A 97 3.02 0.05 -1.43
N LEU A 98 2.97 -0.69 -2.54
CA LEU A 98 3.90 -0.52 -3.65
C LEU A 98 3.26 0.45 -4.65
N TYR A 99 3.88 1.59 -4.85
CA TYR A 99 3.37 2.71 -5.63
C TYR A 99 4.22 2.89 -6.89
N ASP A 100 3.59 2.86 -8.06
CA ASP A 100 4.25 3.24 -9.31
C ASP A 100 4.35 4.77 -9.37
N VAL A 101 5.58 5.27 -9.31
CA VAL A 101 5.87 6.71 -9.26
C VAL A 101 5.47 7.42 -10.55
N GLU A 102 5.57 6.75 -11.69
CA GLU A 102 5.23 7.31 -12.99
C GLU A 102 3.75 7.25 -13.28
N ALA A 103 3.13 6.10 -13.09
CA ALA A 103 1.68 5.95 -13.22
C ALA A 103 0.92 6.72 -12.13
N GLN A 104 1.58 7.05 -11.01
CA GLN A 104 1.00 7.70 -9.83
C GLN A 104 -0.19 6.92 -9.25
N VAL A 105 -0.08 5.60 -9.24
CA VAL A 105 -1.09 4.69 -8.70
C VAL A 105 -0.45 3.59 -7.86
N PRO A 106 -1.14 3.06 -6.86
CA PRO A 106 -0.74 1.83 -6.21
C PRO A 106 -0.77 0.67 -7.21
N THR A 107 0.22 -0.22 -7.16
CA THR A 107 0.26 -1.45 -7.97
C THR A 107 0.03 -2.69 -7.12
N PHE A 108 0.34 -2.60 -5.84
CA PHE A 108 0.17 -3.68 -4.88
C PHE A 108 -0.02 -3.08 -3.48
N TYR A 109 -0.80 -3.74 -2.64
CA TYR A 109 -0.87 -3.44 -1.22
C TYR A 109 -1.05 -4.70 -0.37
N THR A 110 -0.63 -4.64 0.87
CA THR A 110 -0.90 -5.65 1.88
C THR A 110 -1.18 -5.00 3.24
N VAL A 111 -1.97 -5.67 4.07
CA VAL A 111 -2.33 -5.17 5.39
C VAL A 111 -1.82 -6.12 6.46
N THR A 112 -1.12 -5.56 7.45
CA THR A 112 -0.59 -6.34 8.57
C THR A 112 -0.97 -5.69 9.90
N THR A 113 -0.76 -6.41 11.01
CA THR A 113 -0.83 -5.77 12.33
C THR A 113 0.31 -4.75 12.46
N ALA A 114 0.05 -3.62 13.12
CA ALA A 114 1.06 -2.57 13.28
C ALA A 114 2.28 -3.00 14.12
N SER A 115 2.23 -4.16 14.78
CA SER A 115 3.35 -4.78 15.48
C SER A 115 4.37 -5.43 14.55
N LYS A 116 3.98 -5.79 13.32
CA LYS A 116 4.87 -6.40 12.34
C LYS A 116 5.92 -5.41 11.84
N HIS A 117 7.15 -5.85 11.70
CA HIS A 117 8.24 -5.00 11.24
C HIS A 117 8.15 -4.76 9.73
N ASP A 118 8.33 -3.51 9.28
CA ASP A 118 8.14 -3.12 7.87
C ASP A 118 9.02 -3.91 6.90
N SER A 119 10.29 -4.18 7.27
CA SER A 119 11.22 -4.92 6.41
C SER A 119 10.79 -6.37 6.11
N THR A 120 9.90 -6.96 6.92
CA THR A 120 9.40 -8.32 6.66
C THR A 120 8.45 -8.35 5.46
N GLU A 121 7.76 -7.23 5.18
CA GLU A 121 6.82 -7.14 4.08
C GLU A 121 7.48 -6.96 2.70
N MET A 122 8.76 -6.63 2.66
CA MET A 122 9.51 -6.65 1.39
C MET A 122 9.46 -8.01 0.69
N SER A 123 9.33 -9.10 1.45
CA SER A 123 9.23 -10.46 0.88
C SER A 123 7.93 -10.73 0.13
N SER A 124 6.90 -9.89 0.32
CA SER A 124 5.61 -9.98 -0.38
C SER A 124 5.64 -9.31 -1.75
N ILE A 125 6.70 -8.55 -2.06
CA ILE A 125 6.85 -7.86 -3.33
C ILE A 125 7.39 -8.83 -4.38
N TYR A 126 6.73 -8.87 -5.53
CA TYR A 126 7.27 -9.49 -6.73
C TYR A 126 8.17 -8.48 -7.44
N TYR A 127 9.48 -8.72 -7.47
CA TYR A 127 10.44 -7.83 -8.10
C TYR A 127 10.52 -8.09 -9.60
N GLU A 128 10.31 -7.04 -10.40
CA GLU A 128 10.40 -7.07 -11.87
C GLU A 128 11.82 -6.71 -12.33
N PRO A 129 12.36 -7.34 -13.37
CA PRO A 129 13.67 -6.97 -13.91
C PRO A 129 13.66 -5.55 -14.50
N ASN A 130 14.82 -4.89 -14.48
CA ASN A 130 15.02 -3.53 -14.97
C ASN A 130 14.13 -2.45 -14.27
N ALA A 131 13.66 -2.71 -13.06
CA ALA A 131 12.88 -1.77 -12.26
C ALA A 131 13.73 -1.15 -11.15
N TYR A 132 13.30 0.00 -10.66
CA TYR A 132 13.89 0.71 -9.52
C TYR A 132 12.95 0.65 -8.34
N TYR A 133 13.44 0.22 -7.18
CA TYR A 133 12.69 0.12 -5.95
C TYR A 133 13.23 1.11 -4.92
N ILE A 134 12.38 1.99 -4.43
CA ILE A 134 12.71 3.07 -3.51
C ILE A 134 12.13 2.76 -2.14
N PHE A 135 12.98 2.74 -1.12
CA PHE A 135 12.60 2.41 0.25
C PHE A 135 13.11 3.42 1.26
N ASP A 136 12.37 3.61 2.34
CA ASP A 136 12.89 4.27 3.55
C ASP A 136 13.85 3.32 4.32
N ARG A 137 14.60 3.90 5.27
CA ARG A 137 15.55 3.17 6.14
C ARG A 137 14.94 2.05 6.99
N ALA A 138 13.62 2.04 7.18
CA ALA A 138 12.92 0.97 7.88
C ALA A 138 12.97 -0.37 7.11
N TYR A 139 13.18 -0.31 5.80
CA TYR A 139 13.23 -1.44 4.88
C TYR A 139 14.66 -1.93 4.59
N ASP A 140 15.61 -1.67 5.46
CA ASP A 140 17.00 -2.11 5.35
C ASP A 140 17.13 -3.60 5.68
N SER A 141 16.85 -4.44 4.68
CA SER A 141 17.01 -5.88 4.71
C SER A 141 17.96 -6.34 3.61
N PHE A 142 19.23 -6.62 3.96
CA PHE A 142 20.23 -7.07 3.00
C PHE A 142 19.78 -8.30 2.21
N LYS A 143 19.02 -9.20 2.82
CA LYS A 143 18.47 -10.39 2.16
C LYS A 143 17.53 -10.00 1.01
N GLU A 144 16.63 -9.06 1.25
CA GLU A 144 15.66 -8.61 0.23
C GLU A 144 16.34 -7.70 -0.82
N LEU A 145 17.26 -6.82 -0.40
CA LEU A 145 18.06 -6.03 -1.33
C LEU A 145 18.90 -6.90 -2.26
N TYR A 146 19.41 -8.03 -1.76
CA TYR A 146 20.14 -9.00 -2.59
C TYR A 146 19.21 -9.71 -3.58
N LYS A 147 17.97 -10.03 -3.22
CA LYS A 147 16.98 -10.56 -4.17
C LYS A 147 16.70 -9.58 -5.32
N ILE A 148 16.54 -8.28 -5.01
CA ILE A 148 16.38 -7.25 -6.04
C ILE A 148 17.55 -7.26 -7.00
N HIS A 149 18.77 -7.35 -6.48
CA HIS A 149 19.98 -7.46 -7.30
C HIS A 149 19.97 -8.72 -8.19
N LEU A 150 19.54 -9.87 -7.66
CA LEU A 150 19.45 -11.11 -8.43
C LEU A 150 18.40 -11.10 -9.54
N THR A 151 17.42 -10.19 -9.47
CA THR A 151 16.41 -10.00 -10.53
C THR A 151 16.81 -8.94 -11.56
N ASP A 152 18.08 -8.56 -11.62
CA ASP A 152 18.58 -7.50 -12.50
C ASP A 152 17.82 -6.16 -12.32
N SER A 153 17.47 -5.85 -11.07
CA SER A 153 16.77 -4.63 -10.69
C SER A 153 17.64 -3.76 -9.79
N PHE A 154 17.22 -2.54 -9.61
CA PHE A 154 17.94 -1.53 -8.83
C PHE A 154 17.16 -1.14 -7.59
N TYR A 155 17.86 -0.71 -6.55
CA TYR A 155 17.23 -0.18 -5.36
C TYR A 155 17.88 1.12 -4.89
N VAL A 156 17.07 1.97 -4.29
CA VAL A 156 17.49 3.16 -3.56
C VAL A 156 16.92 3.05 -2.15
N VAL A 157 17.79 2.94 -1.17
CA VAL A 157 17.40 2.86 0.24
C VAL A 157 18.16 3.89 1.05
N ARG A 158 17.46 4.57 1.94
CA ARG A 158 18.11 5.48 2.88
C ARG A 158 18.89 4.68 3.92
N ALA A 159 20.20 4.83 3.95
CA ALA A 159 21.07 4.12 4.87
C ALA A 159 20.76 4.48 6.34
N LYS A 160 20.87 3.50 7.23
CA LYS A 160 20.85 3.73 8.68
C LYS A 160 22.17 4.38 9.11
N THR A 161 22.13 5.21 10.16
CA THR A 161 23.32 5.88 10.68
C THR A 161 24.37 4.92 11.24
N ASN A 162 23.95 3.74 11.66
CA ASN A 162 24.80 2.67 12.20
C ASN A 162 25.12 1.57 11.18
N LEU A 163 24.90 1.84 9.88
CA LEU A 163 25.21 0.89 8.81
C LEU A 163 26.70 0.57 8.77
N LYS A 164 27.05 -0.70 8.94
CA LYS A 164 28.42 -1.18 8.79
C LYS A 164 28.63 -1.60 7.32
N TYR A 165 29.55 -0.94 6.65
CA TYR A 165 29.90 -1.26 5.27
C TYR A 165 31.42 -1.16 5.02
N LYS A 166 31.90 -1.84 4.00
CA LYS A 166 33.27 -1.73 3.52
C LYS A 166 33.24 -1.23 2.07
N ILE A 167 33.98 -0.17 1.80
CA ILE A 167 34.12 0.36 0.44
C ILE A 167 34.99 -0.60 -0.36
N VAL A 168 34.41 -1.15 -1.42
CA VAL A 168 35.11 -2.10 -2.31
C VAL A 168 35.77 -1.36 -3.48
N LYS A 169 35.10 -0.31 -4.02
CA LYS A 169 35.59 0.44 -5.18
C LYS A 169 34.98 1.85 -5.21
N TRP A 170 35.81 2.84 -5.54
CA TRP A 170 35.35 4.19 -5.88
C TRP A 170 35.24 4.29 -7.41
N LYS A 171 34.07 4.75 -7.90
CA LYS A 171 33.95 5.25 -9.28
C LYS A 171 34.14 6.76 -9.23
N ARG A 172 35.13 7.30 -9.92
CA ARG A 172 35.19 8.75 -10.18
C ARG A 172 34.01 9.12 -11.08
N ARG A 173 33.35 10.22 -10.73
CA ARG A 173 32.33 10.84 -11.60
C ARG A 173 32.97 11.39 -12.84
#